data_9e2ffbbe5b486e468fdaf859d1cd3c00
#
_entry.id   9e2ffbbe5b486e468fdaf859d1cd3c00
#
_cell.length_a   1.000
_cell.length_b   1.000
_cell.length_c   1.000
_cell.angle_alpha   90.00
_cell.angle_beta   90.00
_cell.angle_gamma   90.00
#
_symmetry.space_group_name_H-M   'P 1'
#
loop_
_entity.id
_entity.type
_entity.pdbx_description
1 polymer ?
#
loop_
_entity_poly.entity_id
_entity_poly.type
_entity_poly.pdbx_seq_one_letter_code
_entity_poly.pdbx_strand_id
1 'polypeptide(L)'
;METIAVVLSVGNEHVTSFEQGFRDQELPIWQDLNARGVLSRAYLTRMDISSRGVDGATQYLIVAVFATGEGHHQHDNDPRFAAWNEKADAYQIAQPLAFGGETIVSVAG
;
A
#
# COMPACT_ATOMS: atom_id res chain seq x y z
N MET A 1 -17.38 -4.61 -1.59
CA MET A 1 -16.24 -3.79 -1.11
C MET A 1 -15.10 -4.70 -0.71
N GLU A 2 -13.92 -4.45 -1.23
CA GLU A 2 -12.76 -5.31 -1.00
C GLU A 2 -11.69 -4.54 -0.24
N THR A 3 -11.14 -5.17 0.80
CA THR A 3 -10.02 -4.62 1.55
C THR A 3 -8.75 -5.39 1.22
N ILE A 4 -7.71 -4.67 0.83
CA ILE A 4 -6.37 -5.21 0.60
C ILE A 4 -5.45 -4.64 1.67
N ALA A 5 -4.63 -5.50 2.27
CA ALA A 5 -3.61 -5.09 3.24
C ALA A 5 -2.26 -5.64 2.81
N VAL A 6 -1.24 -4.79 2.84
CA VAL A 6 0.11 -5.17 2.46
C VAL A 6 1.08 -4.69 3.53
N VAL A 7 1.99 -5.55 3.95
CA VAL A 7 3.08 -5.18 4.85
C VAL A 7 4.38 -5.17 4.06
N LEU A 8 5.07 -4.02 4.09
CA LEU A 8 6.37 -3.85 3.46
C LEU A 8 7.44 -3.69 4.53
N SER A 9 8.61 -4.30 4.32
CA SER A 9 9.76 -4.18 5.21
C SER A 9 10.85 -3.40 4.49
N VAL A 10 10.93 -2.11 4.76
CA VAL A 10 11.84 -1.16 4.10
C VAL A 10 13.12 -1.06 4.92
N GLY A 11 14.28 -1.21 4.26
CA GLY A 11 15.57 -1.02 4.91
C GLY A 11 15.66 0.36 5.59
N ASN A 12 16.19 0.40 6.81
CA ASN A 12 16.21 1.65 7.60
C ASN A 12 16.88 2.80 6.88
N GLU A 13 17.90 2.54 6.06
CA GLU A 13 18.58 3.56 5.28
C GLU A 13 17.74 4.12 4.12
N HIS A 14 16.63 3.46 3.79
CA HIS A 14 15.77 3.85 2.67
C HIS A 14 14.44 4.49 3.09
N VAL A 15 14.21 4.67 4.39
CA VAL A 15 12.92 5.15 4.93
C VAL A 15 12.53 6.50 4.32
N THR A 16 13.45 7.46 4.32
CA THR A 16 13.15 8.80 3.79
C THR A 16 12.82 8.75 2.30
N SER A 17 13.61 8.03 1.51
CA SER A 17 13.39 7.89 0.07
C SER A 17 12.09 7.16 -0.23
N PHE A 18 11.77 6.12 0.55
CA PHE A 18 10.52 5.38 0.39
C PHE A 18 9.30 6.26 0.67
N GLU A 19 9.30 6.98 1.79
CA GLU A 19 8.15 7.80 2.17
C GLU A 19 7.93 8.95 1.18
N GLN A 20 9.01 9.58 0.74
CA GLN A 20 8.92 10.65 -0.25
C GLN A 20 8.44 10.14 -1.61
N GLY A 21 9.00 9.02 -2.07
CA GLY A 21 8.58 8.39 -3.33
C GLY A 21 7.13 7.94 -3.30
N PHE A 22 6.67 7.44 -2.16
CA PHE A 22 5.27 7.07 -1.99
C PHE A 22 4.33 8.28 -2.18
N ARG A 23 4.66 9.40 -1.55
CA ARG A 23 3.90 10.65 -1.71
C ARG A 23 3.93 11.18 -3.13
N ASP A 24 5.06 11.06 -3.80
CA ASP A 24 5.24 11.61 -5.15
C ASP A 24 4.63 10.73 -6.24
N GLN A 25 4.57 9.41 -6.03
CA GLN A 25 4.24 8.46 -7.09
C GLN A 25 3.01 7.60 -6.82
N GLU A 26 2.83 7.08 -5.61
CA GLU A 26 1.67 6.25 -5.28
C GLU A 26 0.45 7.09 -4.90
N LEU A 27 0.64 8.10 -4.09
CA LEU A 27 -0.47 8.95 -3.63
C LEU A 27 -1.27 9.56 -4.80
N PRO A 28 -0.65 10.06 -5.88
CA PRO A 28 -1.41 10.55 -7.03
C PRO A 28 -2.31 9.49 -7.68
N ILE A 29 -1.87 8.22 -7.71
CA ILE A 29 -2.68 7.12 -8.21
C ILE A 29 -3.90 6.93 -7.31
N TRP A 30 -3.69 6.91 -5.99
CA TRP A 30 -4.78 6.79 -5.01
C TRP A 30 -5.79 7.92 -5.15
N GLN A 31 -5.31 9.16 -5.28
CA GLN A 31 -6.18 10.33 -5.44
C GLN A 31 -7.04 10.23 -6.71
N ASP A 32 -6.44 9.79 -7.81
CA ASP A 32 -7.14 9.62 -9.07
C ASP A 32 -8.21 8.51 -8.97
N LEU A 33 -7.86 7.36 -8.42
CA LEU A 33 -8.81 6.26 -8.22
C LEU A 33 -9.93 6.63 -7.25
N ASN A 34 -9.62 7.40 -6.21
CA ASN A 34 -10.63 7.90 -5.27
C ASN A 34 -11.60 8.85 -5.96
N ALA A 35 -11.09 9.78 -6.78
CA ALA A 35 -11.93 10.71 -7.52
C ALA A 35 -12.87 10.00 -8.50
N ARG A 36 -12.46 8.85 -9.03
CA ARG A 36 -13.27 8.03 -9.94
C ARG A 36 -14.21 7.05 -9.23
N GLY A 37 -14.21 7.03 -7.90
CA GLY A 37 -15.06 6.13 -7.13
C GLY A 37 -14.59 4.68 -7.09
N VAL A 38 -13.38 4.38 -7.56
CA VAL A 38 -12.79 3.04 -7.56
C VAL A 38 -12.22 2.69 -6.19
N LEU A 39 -11.54 3.64 -5.56
CA LEU A 39 -10.91 3.52 -4.25
C LEU A 39 -11.72 4.32 -3.23
N SER A 40 -12.24 3.66 -2.19
CA SER A 40 -13.00 4.33 -1.13
C SER A 40 -12.08 5.04 -0.15
N ARG A 41 -11.04 4.35 0.30
CA ARG A 41 -10.03 4.90 1.21
C ARG A 41 -8.74 4.10 1.08
N ALA A 42 -7.62 4.72 1.43
CA ALA A 42 -6.35 4.04 1.53
C ALA A 42 -5.44 4.82 2.47
N TYR A 43 -4.54 4.12 3.15
CA TYR A 43 -3.53 4.76 3.98
C TYR A 43 -2.25 3.94 4.04
N LEU A 44 -1.17 4.65 4.25
CA LEU A 44 0.15 4.11 4.57
C LEU A 44 0.43 4.40 6.04
N THR A 45 0.68 3.37 6.82
CA THR A 45 0.96 3.49 8.26
C THR A 45 2.36 2.98 8.54
N ARG A 46 3.18 3.80 9.19
CA ARG A 46 4.46 3.32 9.71
C ARG A 46 4.16 2.52 10.98
N MET A 47 4.54 1.23 10.97
CA MET A 47 4.17 0.31 12.04
C MET A 47 5.09 0.48 13.24
N ASP A 48 4.51 0.44 14.43
CA ASP A 48 5.23 0.33 15.70
C ASP A 48 4.90 -0.98 16.43
N ILE A 49 3.96 -1.75 15.91
CA ILE A 49 3.57 -3.07 16.42
C ILE A 49 3.61 -4.05 15.25
N SER A 50 4.35 -5.14 15.40
CA SER A 50 4.40 -6.20 14.39
C SER A 50 4.73 -7.53 15.04
N SER A 51 3.93 -8.56 14.75
CA SER A 51 4.25 -9.93 15.13
C SER A 51 5.27 -10.58 14.20
N ARG A 52 5.62 -9.91 13.10
CA ARG A 52 6.58 -10.41 12.10
C ARG A 52 7.60 -9.33 11.77
N GLY A 53 8.25 -8.81 12.80
CA GLY A 53 9.29 -7.81 12.63
C GLY A 53 10.48 -8.36 11.84
N VAL A 54 11.19 -7.48 11.17
CA VAL A 54 12.39 -7.78 10.37
C VAL A 54 13.52 -6.88 10.87
N ASP A 55 14.62 -7.47 11.29
CA ASP A 55 15.78 -6.71 11.77
C ASP A 55 16.31 -5.81 10.66
N GLY A 56 16.62 -4.58 11.01
CA GLY A 56 17.14 -3.59 10.06
C GLY A 56 16.09 -2.95 9.17
N ALA A 57 14.81 -3.23 9.39
CA ALA A 57 13.70 -2.69 8.62
C ALA A 57 12.78 -1.82 9.45
N THR A 58 12.19 -0.85 8.79
CA THR A 58 10.98 -0.17 9.22
C THR A 58 9.82 -0.76 8.42
N GLN A 59 8.78 -1.23 9.09
CA GLN A 59 7.65 -1.84 8.42
C GLN A 59 6.52 -0.83 8.20
N TYR A 60 5.83 -1.00 7.09
CA TYR A 60 4.69 -0.19 6.70
C TYR A 60 3.50 -1.07 6.41
N LEU A 61 2.34 -0.64 6.89
CA LEU A 61 1.06 -1.26 6.56
C LEU A 61 0.34 -0.37 5.55
N ILE A 62 0.04 -0.94 4.41
CA ILE A 62 -0.82 -0.31 3.41
C ILE A 62 -2.18 -0.96 3.54
N VAL A 63 -3.22 -0.15 3.68
CA VAL A 63 -4.60 -0.62 3.61
C VAL A 63 -5.31 0.14 2.52
N ALA A 64 -5.93 -0.59 1.60
CA ALA A 64 -6.71 0.00 0.51
C ALA A 64 -8.07 -0.68 0.46
N VAL A 65 -9.12 0.13 0.43
CA VAL A 65 -10.51 -0.35 0.37
C VAL A 65 -11.10 0.07 -0.97
N PHE A 66 -11.39 -0.92 -1.81
CA PHE A 66 -11.93 -0.72 -3.15
C PHE A 66 -13.45 -0.93 -3.16
N ALA A 67 -14.14 -0.21 -4.04
CA ALA A 67 -15.59 -0.31 -4.16
C ALA A 67 -16.03 -1.71 -4.61
N THR A 68 -15.24 -2.36 -5.47
CA THR A 68 -15.52 -3.71 -5.98
C THR A 68 -14.23 -4.54 -6.00
N GLY A 69 -14.35 -5.86 -6.16
CA GLY A 69 -13.20 -6.77 -6.27
C GLY A 69 -12.32 -6.51 -7.50
N GLU A 70 -12.79 -5.72 -8.46
CA GLU A 70 -12.00 -5.37 -9.65
C GLU A 70 -11.11 -4.15 -9.44
N GLY A 71 -11.34 -3.39 -8.36
CA GLY A 71 -10.65 -2.12 -8.15
C GLY A 71 -9.14 -2.27 -7.98
N HIS A 72 -8.69 -3.31 -7.27
CA HIS A 72 -7.26 -3.50 -7.09
C HIS A 72 -6.56 -3.88 -8.40
N HIS A 73 -7.24 -4.54 -9.34
CA HIS A 73 -6.68 -4.82 -10.65
C HIS A 73 -6.48 -3.52 -11.46
N GLN A 74 -7.40 -2.55 -11.31
CA GLN A 74 -7.22 -1.25 -11.96
C GLN A 74 -5.99 -0.52 -11.41
N HIS A 75 -5.77 -0.58 -10.10
CA HIS A 75 -4.57 -0.03 -9.48
C HIS A 75 -3.32 -0.76 -9.97
N ASP A 76 -3.31 -2.09 -9.89
CA ASP A 76 -2.13 -2.90 -10.19
C ASP A 76 -1.73 -2.84 -11.67
N ASN A 77 -2.69 -2.58 -12.55
CA ASN A 77 -2.46 -2.45 -13.98
C ASN A 77 -2.18 -1.01 -14.43
N ASP A 78 -2.16 -0.05 -13.51
CA ASP A 78 -1.79 1.33 -13.85
C ASP A 78 -0.29 1.41 -14.14
N PRO A 79 0.12 1.98 -15.29
CA PRO A 79 1.55 2.11 -15.63
C PRO A 79 2.36 2.88 -14.60
N ARG A 80 1.73 3.85 -13.91
CA ARG A 80 2.39 4.61 -12.86
C ARG A 80 2.75 3.71 -11.67
N PHE A 81 1.88 2.74 -11.35
CA PHE A 81 2.16 1.79 -10.29
C PHE A 81 3.33 0.89 -10.65
N ALA A 82 3.40 0.38 -11.86
CA ALA A 82 4.53 -0.45 -12.29
C ALA A 82 5.87 0.28 -12.11
N ALA A 83 5.92 1.55 -12.48
CA ALA A 83 7.13 2.36 -12.32
C ALA A 83 7.49 2.59 -10.84
N TRP A 84 6.50 2.88 -10.01
CA TRP A 84 6.72 3.06 -8.57
C TRP A 84 7.11 1.74 -7.89
N ASN A 85 6.41 0.66 -8.21
CA ASN A 85 6.65 -0.65 -7.61
C ASN A 85 8.08 -1.14 -7.82
N GLU A 86 8.65 -0.89 -8.98
CA GLU A 86 10.05 -1.23 -9.27
C GLU A 86 11.00 -0.51 -8.31
N LYS A 87 10.77 0.78 -8.08
CA LYS A 87 11.57 1.56 -7.12
C LYS A 87 11.34 1.10 -5.68
N ALA A 88 10.08 0.87 -5.32
CA ALA A 88 9.72 0.44 -3.97
C ALA A 88 10.32 -0.91 -3.62
N ASP A 89 10.37 -1.84 -4.58
CA ASP A 89 10.99 -3.15 -4.38
C ASP A 89 12.47 -3.02 -4.00
N ALA A 90 13.18 -2.08 -4.59
CA ALA A 90 14.61 -1.88 -4.33
C ALA A 90 14.89 -1.42 -2.89
N TYR A 91 13.91 -0.83 -2.21
CA TYR A 91 14.04 -0.38 -0.82
C TYR A 91 13.72 -1.48 0.20
N GLN A 92 13.12 -2.58 -0.23
CA GLN A 92 12.66 -3.64 0.67
C GLN A 92 13.73 -4.69 0.90
N ILE A 93 13.86 -5.14 2.14
CA ILE A 93 14.85 -6.15 2.55
C ILE A 93 14.22 -7.49 2.90
N ALA A 94 12.90 -7.61 2.75
CA ALA A 94 12.16 -8.86 2.92
C ALA A 94 10.97 -8.88 1.97
N GLN A 95 10.44 -10.07 1.70
CA GLN A 95 9.28 -10.23 0.83
C GLN A 95 8.06 -9.52 1.45
N PRO A 96 7.27 -8.80 0.64
CA PRO A 96 6.03 -8.22 1.13
C PRO A 96 5.04 -9.31 1.54
N LEU A 97 4.21 -8.98 2.54
CA LEU A 97 3.09 -9.82 2.93
C LEU A 97 1.82 -9.14 2.39
N ALA A 98 0.99 -9.90 1.68
CA ALA A 98 -0.22 -9.36 1.07
C ALA A 98 -1.42 -10.21 1.45
N PHE A 99 -2.50 -9.53 1.84
CA PHE A 99 -3.75 -10.16 2.25
C PHE A 99 -4.91 -9.37 1.66
N GLY A 100 -6.03 -10.04 1.45
CA GLY A 100 -7.20 -9.33 0.96
C GLY A 100 -8.44 -10.19 1.04
N GLY A 101 -9.58 -9.54 0.98
CA GLY A 101 -10.87 -10.21 1.01
C GLY A 101 -12.02 -9.23 1.00
N GLU A 102 -13.23 -9.80 1.01
CA GLU A 102 -14.44 -9.01 1.06
C GLU A 102 -14.66 -8.44 2.47
N THR A 103 -14.90 -7.14 2.55
CA THR A 103 -15.25 -6.50 3.81
C THR A 103 -16.69 -6.83 4.16
N ILE A 104 -16.90 -7.51 5.27
CA ILE A 104 -18.23 -7.98 5.68
C ILE A 104 -18.83 -7.17 6.83
N VAL A 105 -18.00 -6.44 7.58
CA VAL A 105 -18.47 -5.59 8.68
C VAL A 105 -17.59 -4.33 8.68
N SER A 106 -18.22 -3.18 8.77
CA SER A 106 -17.49 -1.91 8.86
C SER A 106 -18.30 -0.91 9.66
N VAL A 107 -17.62 0.09 10.17
CA VAL A 107 -18.24 1.26 10.80
C VAL A 107 -17.65 2.50 10.16
N ALA A 108 -18.51 3.46 9.84
CA ALA A 108 -18.07 4.74 9.30
C ALA A 108 -17.62 5.65 10.43
N GLY A 109 -16.49 6.32 10.23
CA GLY A 109 -15.98 7.21 11.26
C GLY A 109 -15.11 8.29 10.67
#